data_4e9425862649c24e78f33a450a545a8d
#
_entry.id   4e9425862649c24e78f33a450a545a8d
#
_cell.length_a   1.000
_cell.length_b   1.000
_cell.length_c   1.000
_cell.angle_alpha   90.00
_cell.angle_beta   90.00
_cell.angle_gamma   90.00
#
_symmetry.space_group_name_H-M   'P 1'
#
loop_
_entity.id
_entity.type
_entity.pdbx_description
1 polymer ?
#
loop_
_entity_poly.entity_id
_entity_poly.type
_entity_poly.pdbx_seq_one_letter_code
_entity_poly.pdbx_strand_id
1 'polypeptide(L)'
;YYGDFMAMFNKKWDDFALTGAIGGSINSTTVNSLRLDSKTASLYYPNQFSVANIIMSTASYIDQQIDQKRVMQSVFATAQLGWKESLYLDLTARNDWSSTLAYTKHSSFFYPSVGLSWIINNSLTMPEWINFGKVRGSWSKVGNDLPLFISNPVAGSNDLIVAGGAIQTNSKAPFDELKPEMSTSWEVGTEWKFFDYRLDFDFTYYKTNTKNQLFTLPS
;
A
#
# COMPACT_ATOMS: atom_id res chain seq x y z
N TYR A 1 -2.47 16.29 -3.37
CA TYR A 1 -1.34 16.96 -2.74
C TYR A 1 -0.39 15.92 -2.14
N TYR A 2 0.89 16.02 -2.47
CA TYR A 2 1.94 15.18 -1.91
C TYR A 2 3.12 16.08 -1.51
N GLY A 3 3.72 15.79 -0.36
CA GLY A 3 4.94 16.43 0.10
C GLY A 3 5.76 15.44 0.91
N ASP A 4 7.08 15.48 0.78
CA ASP A 4 8.00 14.66 1.55
C ASP A 4 9.30 15.42 1.86
N PHE A 5 10.00 14.94 2.87
CA PHE A 5 11.36 15.33 3.18
C PHE A 5 12.17 14.09 3.57
N MET A 6 13.46 14.14 3.30
CA MET A 6 14.36 13.06 3.64
C MET A 6 15.77 13.60 3.96
N ALA A 7 16.35 13.14 5.05
CA ALA A 7 17.74 13.34 5.39
C ALA A 7 18.51 12.04 5.16
N MET A 8 19.59 12.11 4.40
CA MET A 8 20.45 10.97 4.08
C MET A 8 21.80 11.11 4.77
N PHE A 9 22.36 9.99 5.17
CA PHE A 9 23.69 9.91 5.74
C PHE A 9 24.48 8.76 5.12
N ASN A 10 25.77 8.94 5.00
CA ASN A 10 26.72 7.93 4.53
C ASN A 10 28.02 8.09 5.31
N LYS A 11 28.52 6.96 5.84
CA LYS A 11 29.79 6.92 6.54
C LYS A 11 30.49 5.59 6.31
N LYS A 12 31.78 5.67 5.97
CA LYS A 12 32.65 4.51 5.84
C LYS A 12 33.76 4.62 6.88
N TRP A 13 34.07 3.51 7.56
CA TRP A 13 35.16 3.40 8.51
C TRP A 13 35.69 1.98 8.52
N ASP A 14 37.01 1.83 8.38
CA ASP A 14 37.68 0.55 8.27
C ASP A 14 36.94 -0.42 7.32
N ASP A 15 36.52 -1.56 7.84
CA ASP A 15 35.79 -2.60 7.11
C ASP A 15 34.28 -2.35 6.99
N PHE A 16 33.74 -1.31 7.60
CA PHE A 16 32.31 -1.04 7.66
C PHE A 16 31.90 0.14 6.80
N ALA A 17 30.74 0.02 6.18
CA ALA A 17 30.05 1.11 5.49
C ALA A 17 28.60 1.19 5.97
N LEU A 18 28.17 2.36 6.41
CA LEU A 18 26.77 2.63 6.82
C LEU A 18 26.19 3.68 5.91
N THR A 19 25.10 3.34 5.25
CA THR A 19 24.25 4.30 4.55
C THR A 19 22.85 4.25 5.13
N GLY A 20 22.14 5.38 5.13
CA GLY A 20 20.78 5.38 5.59
C GLY A 20 20.06 6.68 5.29
N ALA A 21 18.77 6.67 5.55
CA ALA A 21 17.90 7.82 5.43
C ALA A 21 16.81 7.78 6.50
N ILE A 22 16.40 8.94 6.93
CA ILE A 22 15.19 9.16 7.74
C ILE A 22 14.35 10.23 7.06
N GLY A 23 13.05 10.07 7.06
CA GLY A 23 12.18 11.02 6.41
C GLY A 23 10.72 10.89 6.83
N GLY A 24 9.92 11.78 6.28
CA GLY A 24 8.47 11.78 6.46
C GLY A 24 7.77 12.24 5.21
N SER A 25 6.53 11.83 5.05
CA SER A 25 5.70 12.25 3.92
C SER A 25 4.26 12.48 4.33
N ILE A 26 3.58 13.33 3.59
CA ILE A 26 2.14 13.54 3.65
C ILE A 26 1.54 13.38 2.27
N ASN A 27 0.50 12.57 2.17
CA ASN A 27 -0.28 12.40 0.96
C ASN A 27 -1.75 12.74 1.26
N SER A 28 -2.30 13.69 0.52
CA SER A 28 -3.71 14.08 0.61
C SER A 28 -4.35 13.95 -0.76
N THR A 29 -5.29 13.02 -0.87
CA THR A 29 -6.06 12.78 -2.09
C THR A 29 -7.48 13.21 -1.86
N THR A 30 -8.02 14.04 -2.76
CA THR A 30 -9.44 14.42 -2.80
C THR A 30 -10.04 13.87 -4.08
N VAL A 31 -11.17 13.20 -3.95
CA VAL A 31 -11.88 12.62 -5.09
C VAL A 31 -13.28 13.23 -5.13
N ASN A 32 -13.62 13.78 -6.29
CA ASN A 32 -14.97 14.22 -6.62
C ASN A 32 -15.50 13.33 -7.75
N SER A 33 -16.67 12.77 -7.58
CA SER A 33 -17.29 11.92 -8.60
C SER A 33 -18.73 12.29 -8.83
N LEU A 34 -19.14 12.20 -10.09
CA LEU A 34 -20.52 12.31 -10.52
C LEU A 34 -20.86 11.08 -11.36
N ARG A 35 -21.82 10.30 -10.89
CA ARG A 35 -22.34 9.15 -11.62
C ARG A 35 -23.78 9.42 -12.01
N LEU A 36 -24.08 9.26 -13.30
CA LEU A 36 -25.41 9.35 -13.86
C LEU A 36 -25.76 7.97 -14.43
N ASP A 37 -26.89 7.43 -13.98
CA ASP A 37 -27.37 6.14 -14.42
C ASP A 37 -28.85 6.27 -14.77
N SER A 38 -29.18 6.13 -16.05
CA SER A 38 -30.56 6.18 -16.53
C SER A 38 -31.36 4.94 -16.13
N LYS A 39 -30.69 3.85 -15.71
CA LYS A 39 -31.33 2.55 -15.45
C LYS A 39 -32.27 2.15 -16.56
N THR A 40 -33.60 2.14 -16.26
CA THR A 40 -34.67 1.82 -17.18
C THR A 40 -35.32 3.05 -17.82
N ALA A 41 -34.80 4.27 -17.54
CA ALA A 41 -35.35 5.49 -18.14
C ALA A 41 -35.15 5.52 -19.64
N SER A 42 -36.15 5.96 -20.37
CA SER A 42 -36.12 6.13 -21.81
C SER A 42 -35.37 7.40 -22.21
N LEU A 43 -34.97 7.47 -23.45
CA LEU A 43 -34.44 8.68 -24.08
C LEU A 43 -35.55 9.44 -24.81
N TYR A 44 -35.47 10.78 -24.82
CA TYR A 44 -36.36 11.60 -25.67
C TYR A 44 -36.12 11.32 -27.15
N TYR A 45 -34.85 11.19 -27.53
CA TYR A 45 -34.45 10.88 -28.89
C TYR A 45 -33.59 9.61 -28.90
N PRO A 46 -33.97 8.60 -29.68
CA PRO A 46 -33.20 7.33 -29.74
C PRO A 46 -31.77 7.57 -30.28
N ASN A 47 -30.83 6.79 -29.79
CA ASN A 47 -29.43 6.82 -30.20
C ASN A 47 -28.66 8.12 -29.93
N GLN A 48 -29.18 9.02 -29.10
CA GLN A 48 -28.48 10.21 -28.63
C GLN A 48 -28.14 10.04 -27.13
N PHE A 49 -26.91 9.65 -26.84
CA PHE A 49 -26.46 9.36 -25.47
C PHE A 49 -25.92 10.64 -24.80
N SER A 50 -26.81 11.47 -24.30
CA SER A 50 -26.50 12.66 -23.50
C SER A 50 -27.40 12.74 -22.27
N VAL A 51 -26.92 13.37 -21.21
CA VAL A 51 -27.67 13.54 -19.95
C VAL A 51 -28.96 14.29 -20.18
N ALA A 52 -28.93 15.31 -21.03
CA ALA A 52 -30.13 16.13 -21.37
C ALA A 52 -31.19 15.33 -22.12
N ASN A 53 -30.85 14.19 -22.71
CA ASN A 53 -31.76 13.35 -23.48
C ASN A 53 -32.41 12.24 -22.63
N ILE A 54 -32.09 12.13 -21.34
CA ILE A 54 -32.67 11.13 -20.44
C ILE A 54 -34.01 11.67 -19.90
N ILE A 55 -35.08 10.88 -20.04
CA ILE A 55 -36.33 11.16 -19.36
C ILE A 55 -36.16 10.84 -17.89
N MET A 56 -35.87 11.85 -17.08
CA MET A 56 -35.64 11.71 -15.64
C MET A 56 -36.93 11.25 -14.96
N SER A 57 -36.89 10.09 -14.37
CA SER A 57 -37.99 9.47 -13.64
C SER A 57 -37.45 8.94 -12.30
N THR A 58 -38.35 8.36 -11.48
CA THR A 58 -37.95 7.65 -10.23
C THR A 58 -37.01 6.48 -10.47
N ALA A 59 -36.89 5.98 -11.71
CA ALA A 59 -35.95 4.93 -12.09
C ALA A 59 -34.53 5.46 -12.37
N SER A 60 -34.36 6.76 -12.59
CA SER A 60 -33.06 7.38 -12.83
C SER A 60 -32.32 7.62 -11.52
N TYR A 61 -31.00 7.56 -11.58
CA TYR A 61 -30.16 7.70 -10.42
C TYR A 61 -29.02 8.69 -10.68
N ILE A 62 -28.85 9.60 -9.75
CA ILE A 62 -27.74 10.56 -9.74
C ILE A 62 -26.99 10.34 -8.43
N ASP A 63 -25.73 10.00 -8.51
CA ASP A 63 -24.83 9.88 -7.37
C ASP A 63 -23.72 10.90 -7.51
N GLN A 64 -23.66 11.84 -6.59
CA GLN A 64 -22.63 12.85 -6.55
C GLN A 64 -21.90 12.75 -5.21
N GLN A 65 -20.61 12.51 -5.29
CA GLN A 65 -19.74 12.46 -4.13
C GLN A 65 -18.72 13.60 -4.24
N ILE A 66 -18.78 14.50 -3.27
CA ILE A 66 -17.93 15.70 -3.23
C ILE A 66 -16.98 15.57 -2.05
N ASP A 67 -15.73 16.02 -2.26
CA ASP A 67 -14.69 16.12 -1.22
C ASP A 67 -14.42 14.84 -0.44
N GLN A 68 -14.47 13.69 -1.11
CA GLN A 68 -13.97 12.45 -0.53
C GLN A 68 -12.46 12.58 -0.30
N LYS A 69 -12.08 12.96 0.91
CA LYS A 69 -10.71 13.26 1.27
C LYS A 69 -10.08 12.13 2.06
N ARG A 70 -8.91 11.69 1.59
CA ARG A 70 -8.02 10.77 2.29
C ARG A 70 -6.70 11.45 2.57
N VAL A 71 -6.25 11.38 3.81
CA VAL A 71 -4.94 11.89 4.23
C VAL A 71 -4.14 10.74 4.84
N MET A 72 -2.90 10.59 4.38
CA MET A 72 -1.93 9.66 4.94
C MET A 72 -0.67 10.43 5.31
N GLN A 73 -0.21 10.25 6.53
CA GLN A 73 1.06 10.76 7.04
C GLN A 73 1.98 9.59 7.34
N SER A 74 3.27 9.77 7.08
CA SER A 74 4.24 8.68 7.22
C SER A 74 5.55 9.18 7.78
N VAL A 75 6.17 8.34 8.60
CA VAL A 75 7.57 8.48 9.01
C VAL A 75 8.30 7.19 8.67
N PHE A 76 9.49 7.31 8.10
CA PHE A 76 10.26 6.15 7.68
C PHE A 76 11.76 6.31 7.96
N ALA A 77 12.42 5.17 8.11
CA ALA A 77 13.87 5.08 8.22
C ALA A 77 14.37 3.88 7.43
N THR A 78 15.53 4.05 6.82
CA THR A 78 16.26 2.97 6.14
C THR A 78 17.71 2.99 6.58
N ALA A 79 18.32 1.82 6.70
CA ALA A 79 19.74 1.68 6.98
C ALA A 79 20.30 0.44 6.27
N GLN A 80 21.47 0.58 5.67
CA GLN A 80 22.26 -0.53 5.16
C GLN A 80 23.62 -0.50 5.83
N LEU A 81 23.98 -1.60 6.47
CA LEU A 81 25.29 -1.83 7.05
C LEU A 81 26.04 -2.86 6.19
N GLY A 82 27.11 -2.43 5.55
CA GLY A 82 28.04 -3.28 4.81
C GLY A 82 29.27 -3.61 5.65
N TRP A 83 29.74 -4.87 5.60
CA TRP A 83 30.97 -5.32 6.19
C TRP A 83 31.87 -6.00 5.16
N LYS A 84 33.09 -5.49 5.02
CA LYS A 84 34.12 -5.99 4.08
C LYS A 84 33.63 -6.13 2.63
N GLU A 85 32.68 -5.30 2.23
CA GLU A 85 32.04 -5.37 0.91
C GLU A 85 31.48 -6.77 0.58
N SER A 86 31.27 -7.59 1.59
CA SER A 86 30.84 -8.98 1.49
C SER A 86 29.48 -9.22 2.12
N LEU A 87 29.26 -8.74 3.34
CA LEU A 87 28.00 -8.93 4.06
C LEU A 87 27.26 -7.61 4.18
N TYR A 88 25.98 -7.63 3.84
CA TYR A 88 25.12 -6.46 3.89
C TYR A 88 23.84 -6.76 4.69
N LEU A 89 23.59 -5.93 5.68
CA LEU A 89 22.35 -5.93 6.45
C LEU A 89 21.52 -4.73 6.06
N ASP A 90 20.34 -4.95 5.51
CA ASP A 90 19.36 -3.94 5.13
C ASP A 90 18.24 -3.91 6.16
N LEU A 91 17.95 -2.74 6.68
CA LEU A 91 16.89 -2.48 7.65
C LEU A 91 15.98 -1.38 7.12
N THR A 92 14.68 -1.61 7.16
CA THR A 92 13.71 -0.55 6.92
C THR A 92 12.61 -0.58 7.96
N ALA A 93 12.10 0.60 8.28
CA ALA A 93 10.97 0.76 9.17
C ALA A 93 10.12 1.93 8.68
N ARG A 94 8.81 1.74 8.64
CA ARG A 94 7.87 2.79 8.29
C ARG A 94 6.65 2.69 9.18
N ASN A 95 6.12 3.84 9.59
CA ASN A 95 4.84 3.94 10.27
C ASN A 95 3.96 4.93 9.51
N ASP A 96 2.75 4.49 9.18
CA ASP A 96 1.75 5.30 8.50
C ASP A 96 0.55 5.54 9.42
N TRP A 97 0.03 6.77 9.37
CA TRP A 97 -1.24 7.18 9.96
C TRP A 97 -2.20 7.53 8.85
N SER A 98 -3.35 6.85 8.81
CA SER A 98 -4.35 7.08 7.78
C SER A 98 -5.64 7.64 8.36
N SER A 99 -6.22 8.63 7.67
CA SER A 99 -7.54 9.17 8.02
C SER A 99 -8.66 8.15 7.88
N THR A 100 -8.48 7.09 7.10
CA THR A 100 -9.45 5.99 6.95
C THR A 100 -9.62 5.19 8.25
N LEU A 101 -8.64 5.23 9.13
CA LEU A 101 -8.61 4.54 10.43
C LEU A 101 -8.87 5.48 11.63
N ALA A 102 -9.23 6.76 11.39
CA ALA A 102 -9.32 7.78 12.43
C ALA A 102 -10.29 7.44 13.57
N TYR A 103 -11.33 6.63 13.28
CA TYR A 103 -12.35 6.24 14.26
C TYR A 103 -12.15 4.80 14.79
N THR A 104 -10.99 4.22 14.56
CA THR A 104 -10.64 2.88 15.04
C THR A 104 -9.61 2.94 16.16
N LYS A 105 -9.47 1.84 16.92
CA LYS A 105 -8.41 1.69 17.92
C LYS A 105 -7.01 1.57 17.30
N HIS A 106 -6.92 1.39 15.97
CA HIS A 106 -5.70 1.13 15.22
C HIS A 106 -5.45 2.22 14.17
N SER A 107 -5.28 3.48 14.61
CA SER A 107 -5.11 4.64 13.72
C SER A 107 -3.79 4.66 12.95
N SER A 108 -2.85 3.80 13.27
CA SER A 108 -1.56 3.67 12.58
C SER A 108 -1.16 2.22 12.38
N PHE A 109 -0.27 2.00 11.42
CA PHE A 109 0.31 0.69 11.16
C PHE A 109 1.81 0.80 10.88
N PHE A 110 2.53 -0.09 11.53
CA PHE A 110 3.99 -0.18 11.45
C PHE A 110 4.39 -1.40 10.62
N TYR A 111 5.32 -1.18 9.69
CA TYR A 111 5.82 -2.24 8.83
C TYR A 111 7.34 -2.16 8.65
N PRO A 112 8.04 -3.09 9.31
CA PRO A 112 9.48 -3.24 9.20
C PRO A 112 9.85 -4.19 8.06
N SER A 113 11.11 -4.09 7.59
CA SER A 113 11.75 -5.15 6.84
C SER A 113 13.22 -5.33 7.25
N VAL A 114 13.69 -6.55 7.09
CA VAL A 114 15.09 -6.94 7.33
C VAL A 114 15.55 -7.78 6.16
N GLY A 115 16.68 -7.42 5.57
CA GLY A 115 17.35 -8.15 4.51
C GLY A 115 18.80 -8.47 4.89
N LEU A 116 19.28 -9.63 4.51
CA LEU A 116 20.66 -10.03 4.63
C LEU A 116 21.16 -10.52 3.27
N SER A 117 22.29 -10.00 2.83
CA SER A 117 22.93 -10.42 1.58
C SER A 117 24.41 -10.73 1.84
N TRP A 118 24.87 -11.85 1.30
CA TRP A 118 26.26 -12.27 1.38
C TRP A 118 26.85 -12.48 -0.02
N ILE A 119 27.86 -11.68 -0.37
CA ILE A 119 28.67 -11.83 -1.57
C ILE A 119 29.84 -12.74 -1.21
N ILE A 120 29.77 -13.98 -1.66
CA ILE A 120 30.66 -15.06 -1.23
C ILE A 120 32.08 -14.80 -1.71
N ASN A 121 32.26 -14.33 -2.94
CA ASN A 121 33.57 -14.06 -3.54
C ASN A 121 34.43 -13.06 -2.75
N ASN A 122 33.80 -12.15 -2.02
CA ASN A 122 34.54 -11.17 -1.22
C ASN A 122 35.02 -11.73 0.14
N SER A 123 34.54 -12.92 0.53
CA SER A 123 34.88 -13.58 1.80
C SER A 123 35.68 -14.85 1.61
N LEU A 124 35.43 -15.58 0.53
CA LEU A 124 36.00 -16.91 0.28
C LEU A 124 36.68 -16.93 -1.08
N THR A 125 37.80 -17.62 -1.15
CA THR A 125 38.45 -17.90 -2.44
C THR A 125 37.64 -18.97 -3.18
N MET A 126 37.09 -18.58 -4.32
CA MET A 126 36.29 -19.47 -5.16
C MET A 126 37.13 -20.07 -6.28
N PRO A 127 36.77 -21.26 -6.78
CA PRO A 127 37.37 -21.81 -8.00
C PRO A 127 37.25 -20.86 -9.18
N GLU A 128 38.19 -20.82 -10.11
CA GLU A 128 38.23 -19.88 -11.24
C GLU A 128 36.99 -19.93 -12.14
N TRP A 129 36.31 -21.06 -12.19
CA TRP A 129 35.07 -21.21 -12.98
C TRP A 129 33.83 -20.62 -12.32
N ILE A 130 33.92 -20.16 -11.04
CA ILE A 130 32.84 -19.44 -10.34
C ILE A 130 33.24 -17.97 -10.22
N ASN A 131 32.67 -17.14 -11.08
CA ASN A 131 33.01 -15.73 -11.14
C ASN A 131 32.26 -14.89 -10.10
N PHE A 132 31.06 -15.34 -9.70
CA PHE A 132 30.25 -14.63 -8.71
C PHE A 132 29.34 -15.62 -7.98
N GLY A 133 29.16 -15.40 -6.68
CA GLY A 133 28.21 -16.11 -5.84
C GLY A 133 27.63 -15.17 -4.79
N LYS A 134 26.31 -15.12 -4.71
CA LYS A 134 25.54 -14.32 -3.75
C LYS A 134 24.39 -15.13 -3.18
N VAL A 135 24.20 -15.04 -1.87
CA VAL A 135 23.01 -15.55 -1.17
C VAL A 135 22.31 -14.39 -0.51
N ARG A 136 21.00 -14.38 -0.57
CA ARG A 136 20.17 -13.34 0.04
C ARG A 136 18.98 -13.95 0.79
N GLY A 137 18.57 -13.30 1.86
CA GLY A 137 17.34 -13.61 2.56
C GLY A 137 16.72 -12.34 3.08
N SER A 138 15.39 -12.28 3.03
CA SER A 138 14.66 -11.14 3.56
C SER A 138 13.37 -11.55 4.25
N TRP A 139 12.96 -10.72 5.17
CA TRP A 139 11.66 -10.74 5.79
C TRP A 139 11.07 -9.33 5.77
N SER A 140 9.82 -9.22 5.40
CA SER A 140 9.13 -7.94 5.37
C SER A 140 7.69 -8.07 5.82
N LYS A 141 7.18 -6.98 6.37
CA LYS A 141 5.78 -6.80 6.70
C LYS A 141 5.29 -5.53 6.05
N VAL A 142 4.18 -5.59 5.31
CA VAL A 142 3.60 -4.45 4.59
C VAL A 142 2.16 -4.29 4.99
N GLY A 143 1.77 -3.05 5.33
CA GLY A 143 0.40 -2.68 5.59
C GLY A 143 -0.28 -2.13 4.34
N ASN A 144 -1.56 -2.45 4.17
CA ASN A 144 -2.42 -1.87 3.16
C ASN A 144 -3.58 -1.14 3.84
N ASP A 145 -3.86 0.07 3.37
CA ASP A 145 -4.90 0.92 3.93
C ASP A 145 -6.30 0.44 3.54
N LEU A 146 -7.30 0.88 4.29
CA LEU A 146 -8.69 0.53 4.07
C LEU A 146 -9.38 1.51 3.13
N PRO A 147 -10.48 1.10 2.45
CA PRO A 147 -11.33 2.02 1.72
C PRO A 147 -11.90 3.12 2.61
N LEU A 148 -12.26 4.26 2.01
CA LEU A 148 -12.86 5.39 2.70
C LEU A 148 -14.21 5.00 3.33
N PHE A 149 -14.51 5.63 4.47
CA PHE A 149 -15.81 5.58 5.18
C PHE A 149 -16.22 4.22 5.77
N ILE A 150 -15.36 3.21 5.78
CA ILE A 150 -15.67 1.91 6.42
C ILE A 150 -15.72 2.05 7.94
N SER A 151 -14.82 2.85 8.51
CA SER A 151 -14.73 3.08 9.96
C SER A 151 -15.65 4.17 10.48
N ASN A 152 -16.22 4.99 9.58
CA ASN A 152 -17.03 6.15 9.96
C ASN A 152 -18.51 5.85 9.73
N PRO A 153 -19.37 5.99 10.75
CA PRO A 153 -20.82 5.91 10.56
C PRO A 153 -21.33 7.17 9.86
N VAL A 154 -21.28 7.19 8.53
CA VAL A 154 -21.88 8.28 7.73
C VAL A 154 -23.35 7.97 7.50
N ALA A 155 -24.22 8.91 7.81
CA ALA A 155 -25.59 8.87 7.35
C ALA A 155 -25.60 9.01 5.81
N GLY A 156 -26.30 8.14 5.10
CA GLY A 156 -26.42 8.21 3.65
C GLY A 156 -27.12 9.51 3.24
N SER A 157 -26.53 10.29 2.35
CA SER A 157 -27.10 11.56 1.88
C SER A 157 -28.37 11.39 1.03
N ASN A 158 -28.63 10.19 0.52
CA ASN A 158 -29.84 9.89 -0.26
C ASN A 158 -31.12 9.80 0.59
N ASP A 159 -30.96 9.73 1.90
CA ASP A 159 -32.07 9.48 2.82
C ASP A 159 -32.69 10.77 3.38
N LEU A 160 -32.10 11.91 3.03
CA LEU A 160 -32.64 13.23 3.40
C LEU A 160 -33.89 13.66 2.59
N ILE A 161 -34.26 12.91 1.53
CA ILE A 161 -35.38 13.24 0.62
C ILE A 161 -36.56 12.28 0.84
N VAL A 162 -36.71 11.72 2.00
CA VAL A 162 -37.99 11.09 2.34
C VAL A 162 -38.96 12.18 2.81
N ALA A 163 -40.09 12.26 2.16
CA ALA A 163 -41.17 13.17 2.55
C ALA A 163 -41.43 13.03 4.06
N GLY A 164 -41.06 14.05 4.83
CA GLY A 164 -41.18 14.03 6.30
C GLY A 164 -39.90 14.25 7.09
N GLY A 165 -38.72 14.37 6.46
CA GLY A 165 -37.48 14.73 7.13
C GLY A 165 -36.84 13.63 8.02
N ALA A 166 -37.12 12.37 7.72
CA ALA A 166 -36.48 11.24 8.41
C ALA A 166 -35.05 11.07 7.94
N ILE A 167 -34.09 11.11 8.86
CA ILE A 167 -32.68 10.73 8.63
C ILE A 167 -32.60 9.22 8.79
N GLN A 168 -32.27 8.52 7.72
CA GLN A 168 -32.00 7.09 7.81
C GLN A 168 -30.57 6.92 8.39
N THR A 169 -30.48 6.25 9.53
CA THR A 169 -29.19 5.90 10.11
C THR A 169 -28.49 4.86 9.26
N ASN A 170 -27.16 4.88 9.23
CA ASN A 170 -26.37 3.88 8.52
C ASN A 170 -26.78 2.47 8.97
N SER A 171 -27.13 1.62 8.01
CA SER A 171 -27.49 0.20 8.28
C SER A 171 -26.30 -0.65 8.72
N LYS A 172 -25.08 -0.10 8.63
CA LYS A 172 -23.83 -0.77 9.03
C LYS A 172 -23.32 -0.13 10.32
N ALA A 173 -23.23 -0.91 11.39
CA ALA A 173 -22.56 -0.45 12.60
C ALA A 173 -21.07 -0.16 12.32
N PRO A 174 -20.52 0.92 12.88
CA PRO A 174 -19.09 1.17 12.78
C PRO A 174 -18.32 0.04 13.47
N PHE A 175 -17.29 -0.45 12.82
CA PHE A 175 -16.46 -1.52 13.35
C PHE A 175 -15.17 -0.91 13.91
N ASP A 176 -15.09 -0.70 15.23
CA ASP A 176 -13.98 -0.04 15.91
C ASP A 176 -12.71 -0.90 16.03
N GLU A 177 -12.83 -2.21 15.84
CA GLU A 177 -11.73 -3.18 15.82
C GLU A 177 -11.12 -3.38 14.42
N LEU A 178 -11.49 -2.55 13.43
CA LEU A 178 -10.89 -2.59 12.09
C LEU A 178 -9.38 -2.43 12.18
N LYS A 179 -8.68 -3.36 11.53
CA LYS A 179 -7.22 -3.37 11.41
C LYS A 179 -6.85 -3.25 9.94
N PRO A 180 -5.74 -2.58 9.62
CA PRO A 180 -5.23 -2.58 8.26
C PRO A 180 -4.89 -4.01 7.82
N GLU A 181 -5.05 -4.28 6.54
CA GLU A 181 -4.58 -5.53 5.95
C GLU A 181 -3.06 -5.59 6.06
N MET A 182 -2.53 -6.73 6.49
CA MET A 182 -1.10 -6.91 6.71
C MET A 182 -0.60 -8.15 5.96
N SER A 183 0.35 -7.92 5.05
CA SER A 183 1.07 -8.97 4.34
C SER A 183 2.45 -9.17 4.94
N THR A 184 2.78 -10.41 5.25
CA THR A 184 4.11 -10.81 5.73
C THR A 184 4.75 -11.72 4.70
N SER A 185 5.94 -11.37 4.25
CA SER A 185 6.67 -12.07 3.20
C SER A 185 8.03 -12.53 3.69
N TRP A 186 8.43 -13.71 3.21
CA TRP A 186 9.78 -14.27 3.34
C TRP A 186 10.32 -14.53 1.95
N GLU A 187 11.58 -14.19 1.77
CA GLU A 187 12.29 -14.46 0.53
C GLU A 187 13.69 -15.00 0.83
N VAL A 188 14.09 -16.03 0.10
CA VAL A 188 15.46 -16.55 0.08
C VAL A 188 15.85 -16.74 -1.37
N GLY A 189 17.01 -16.23 -1.74
CA GLY A 189 17.51 -16.31 -3.11
C GLY A 189 19.01 -16.53 -3.18
N THR A 190 19.46 -17.03 -4.31
CA THR A 190 20.88 -17.22 -4.62
C THR A 190 21.14 -16.89 -6.08
N GLU A 191 22.25 -16.22 -6.34
CA GLU A 191 22.71 -15.83 -7.67
C GLU A 191 24.13 -16.32 -7.86
N TRP A 192 24.38 -16.97 -8.99
CA TRP A 192 25.68 -17.53 -9.35
C TRP A 192 26.02 -17.22 -10.80
N LYS A 193 27.31 -16.88 -11.05
CA LYS A 193 27.82 -16.65 -12.42
C LYS A 193 29.06 -17.50 -12.60
N PHE A 194 29.10 -18.19 -13.74
CA PHE A 194 30.10 -19.20 -14.04
C PHE A 194 30.73 -18.96 -15.40
N PHE A 195 31.93 -19.50 -15.61
CA PHE A 195 32.64 -19.61 -16.88
C PHE A 195 32.80 -18.26 -17.58
N ASP A 196 33.44 -17.30 -16.93
CA ASP A 196 33.64 -15.94 -17.41
C ASP A 196 32.30 -15.24 -17.74
N TYR A 197 31.33 -15.37 -16.81
CA TYR A 197 29.99 -14.77 -16.92
C TYR A 197 29.16 -15.28 -18.10
N ARG A 198 29.48 -16.48 -18.64
CA ARG A 198 28.74 -17.07 -19.75
C ARG A 198 27.47 -17.81 -19.30
N LEU A 199 27.42 -18.25 -18.06
CA LEU A 199 26.27 -18.90 -17.47
C LEU A 199 25.86 -18.14 -16.21
N ASP A 200 24.61 -17.70 -16.16
CA ASP A 200 23.99 -17.03 -15.04
C ASP A 200 22.85 -17.88 -14.48
N PHE A 201 22.83 -18.04 -13.17
CA PHE A 201 21.80 -18.79 -12.46
C PHE A 201 21.29 -17.93 -11.31
N ASP A 202 19.98 -17.57 -11.32
CA ASP A 202 19.27 -16.92 -10.21
C ASP A 202 18.09 -17.80 -9.80
N PHE A 203 18.02 -18.11 -8.53
CA PHE A 203 16.91 -18.82 -7.93
C PHE A 203 16.38 -18.04 -6.74
N THR A 204 15.08 -17.82 -6.70
CA THR A 204 14.40 -17.15 -5.60
C THR A 204 13.17 -17.92 -5.19
N TYR A 205 13.06 -18.23 -3.90
CA TYR A 205 11.87 -18.75 -3.26
C TYR A 205 11.26 -17.69 -2.37
N TYR A 206 9.97 -17.45 -2.52
CA TYR A 206 9.23 -16.50 -1.68
C TYR A 206 7.93 -17.10 -1.16
N LYS A 207 7.49 -16.62 0.01
CA LYS A 207 6.20 -16.96 0.62
C LYS A 207 5.59 -15.72 1.24
N THR A 208 4.33 -15.44 0.89
CA THR A 208 3.56 -14.32 1.43
C THR A 208 2.31 -14.83 2.13
N ASN A 209 2.01 -14.28 3.30
CA ASN A 209 0.77 -14.52 4.04
C ASN A 209 0.11 -13.17 4.33
N THR A 210 -1.17 -13.06 3.99
CA THR A 210 -1.97 -11.86 4.24
C THR A 210 -3.01 -12.14 5.33
N LYS A 211 -3.17 -11.19 6.25
CA LYS A 211 -4.14 -11.23 7.37
C LYS A 211 -4.99 -9.97 7.38
N ASN A 212 -6.14 -10.03 8.05
CA ASN A 212 -7.09 -8.93 8.20
C ASN A 212 -7.66 -8.43 6.86
N GLN A 213 -7.85 -9.32 5.90
CA GLN A 213 -8.50 -8.96 4.64
C GLN A 213 -9.97 -8.63 4.87
N LEU A 214 -10.42 -7.55 4.23
CA LEU A 214 -11.83 -7.15 4.28
C LEU A 214 -12.61 -7.86 3.17
N PHE A 215 -13.64 -8.59 3.55
CA PHE A 215 -14.57 -9.24 2.62
C PHE A 215 -15.97 -8.70 2.81
N THR A 216 -16.64 -8.37 1.71
CA THR A 216 -18.09 -8.08 1.71
C THR A 216 -18.84 -9.36 1.40
N LEU A 217 -19.66 -9.80 2.32
CA LEU A 217 -20.55 -10.94 2.10
C LEU A 217 -21.87 -10.42 1.53
N PRO A 218 -22.40 -11.00 0.44
CA PRO A 218 -23.74 -10.70 0.00
C PRO A 218 -24.73 -11.20 1.06
N SER A 219 -25.66 -10.37 1.45
CA SER A 219 -26.79 -10.69 2.33
C SER A 219 -27.92 -11.32 1.54
#